data_605220f3774876c7eedef2c11a5c72e0
#
_entry.id   605220f3774876c7eedef2c11a5c72e0
#
_cell.length_a   1.000
_cell.length_b   1.000
_cell.length_c   1.000
_cell.angle_alpha   90.00
_cell.angle_beta   90.00
_cell.angle_gamma   90.00
#
_symmetry.space_group_name_H-M   'P 1'
#
loop_
_entity.id
_entity.type
_entity.pdbx_description
1 polymer ?
#
loop_
_entity_poly.entity_id
_entity_poly.type
_entity_poly.pdbx_seq_one_letter_code
_entity_poly.pdbx_strand_id
1 'polypeptide(L)'
;EFLCLYGARAVLFMEVPDKSMLELFPGLDAFGVAGKTRSLATNEMKEGLEKDFAQLSAFQTSIIHYKVCSTFDSSPAIGSIGMAMDLGAKIFKTPLVPVLGGMPLIGRYCVFSNLFVRMGIGTSGAIHRLDRHPSMSKHPVTPSEEADLRLHLGRQTNKRIGAIDIDHMQHPSSDWMMHLEGDEEAVVLDAMTEEDLLKIGAWLDERSSNARMFTIGS
;
A
#
# COMPACT_ATOMS: atom_id res chain seq x y z
N GLU A 1 8.05 12.15 -3.74
CA GLU A 1 8.07 13.49 -3.06
C GLU A 1 8.22 13.35 -1.56
N PHE A 2 7.32 12.62 -0.84
CA PHE A 2 7.41 12.51 0.63
C PHE A 2 8.75 11.98 1.12
N LEU A 3 9.30 10.95 0.50
CA LEU A 3 10.62 10.45 0.86
C LEU A 3 11.69 11.56 0.83
N CYS A 4 11.68 12.39 -0.21
CA CYS A 4 12.62 13.51 -0.32
C CYS A 4 12.35 14.62 0.70
N LEU A 5 11.07 14.88 1.05
CA LEU A 5 10.73 15.85 2.09
C LEU A 5 11.26 15.43 3.47
N TYR A 6 11.36 14.15 3.73
CA TYR A 6 11.95 13.58 4.96
C TYR A 6 13.44 13.25 4.83
N GLY A 7 14.11 13.78 3.78
CA GLY A 7 15.57 13.75 3.65
C GLY A 7 16.14 12.55 2.91
N ALA A 8 15.32 11.62 2.43
CA ALA A 8 15.79 10.50 1.64
C ALA A 8 16.21 10.94 0.21
N ARG A 9 17.29 10.36 -0.29
CA ARG A 9 17.69 10.51 -1.69
C ARG A 9 16.93 9.51 -2.53
N ALA A 10 15.95 10.01 -3.30
CA ALA A 10 15.08 9.16 -4.08
C ALA A 10 14.98 9.63 -5.54
N VAL A 11 14.90 8.69 -6.47
CA VAL A 11 14.72 8.91 -7.91
C VAL A 11 13.53 8.12 -8.41
N LEU A 12 12.76 8.71 -9.33
CA LEU A 12 11.66 8.06 -10.02
C LEU A 12 12.07 7.76 -11.46
N PHE A 13 12.04 6.50 -11.84
CA PHE A 13 12.29 6.02 -13.20
C PHE A 13 10.97 5.73 -13.92
N MET A 14 10.99 5.77 -15.26
CA MET A 14 9.81 5.44 -16.09
C MET A 14 9.70 3.94 -16.37
N GLU A 15 10.76 3.18 -16.15
CA GLU A 15 10.86 1.72 -16.23
C GLU A 15 11.85 1.22 -15.19
N VAL A 16 11.88 -0.09 -14.95
CA VAL A 16 12.83 -0.67 -13.98
C VAL A 16 14.26 -0.41 -14.46
N PRO A 17 15.08 0.34 -13.68
CA PRO A 17 16.44 0.70 -14.08
C PRO A 17 17.34 -0.53 -14.09
N ASP A 18 18.32 -0.55 -14.97
CA ASP A 18 19.44 -1.46 -14.88
C ASP A 18 20.51 -0.96 -13.87
N LYS A 19 21.53 -1.79 -13.64
CA LYS A 19 22.60 -1.42 -12.69
C LYS A 19 23.39 -0.20 -13.15
N SER A 20 23.63 -0.06 -14.45
CA SER A 20 24.40 1.06 -15.00
C SER A 20 23.66 2.39 -14.82
N MET A 21 22.35 2.36 -14.92
CA MET A 21 21.53 3.54 -14.69
C MET A 21 21.51 3.95 -13.20
N LEU A 22 21.48 2.97 -12.28
CA LEU A 22 21.56 3.26 -10.83
C LEU A 22 22.93 3.80 -10.41
N GLU A 23 24.02 3.40 -11.06
CA GLU A 23 25.36 3.91 -10.80
C GLU A 23 25.52 5.42 -11.06
N LEU A 24 24.64 5.99 -11.90
CA LEU A 24 24.59 7.44 -12.12
C LEU A 24 24.06 8.23 -10.91
N PHE A 25 23.44 7.54 -9.96
CA PHE A 25 22.82 8.12 -8.76
C PHE A 25 23.42 7.51 -7.48
N PRO A 26 24.69 7.79 -7.14
CA PRO A 26 25.33 7.16 -5.99
C PRO A 26 24.66 7.57 -4.68
N GLY A 27 24.50 6.60 -3.80
CA GLY A 27 23.97 6.79 -2.46
C GLY A 27 22.45 7.03 -2.42
N LEU A 28 21.69 6.44 -3.31
CA LEU A 28 20.22 6.42 -3.22
C LEU A 28 19.77 5.61 -2.00
N ASP A 29 18.80 6.17 -1.27
CA ASP A 29 18.07 5.49 -0.21
C ASP A 29 16.86 4.74 -0.77
N ALA A 30 16.28 5.26 -1.88
CA ALA A 30 15.15 4.63 -2.55
C ALA A 30 15.10 4.96 -4.04
N PHE A 31 14.50 4.10 -4.83
CA PHE A 31 14.05 4.45 -6.17
C PHE A 31 12.62 3.94 -6.40
N GLY A 32 11.89 4.64 -7.24
CA GLY A 32 10.56 4.25 -7.67
C GLY A 32 10.49 3.99 -9.17
N VAL A 33 9.49 3.21 -9.59
CA VAL A 33 9.16 3.02 -11.00
C VAL A 33 7.75 3.53 -11.23
N ALA A 34 7.59 4.47 -12.15
CA ALA A 34 6.29 5.02 -12.50
C ALA A 34 5.45 3.99 -13.27
N GLY A 35 4.26 3.69 -12.76
CA GLY A 35 3.33 2.75 -13.37
C GLY A 35 1.97 3.39 -13.67
N LYS A 36 1.22 2.76 -14.56
CA LYS A 36 -0.16 3.13 -14.91
C LYS A 36 -1.17 2.00 -14.63
N THR A 37 -0.80 1.06 -13.78
CA THR A 37 -1.54 -0.17 -13.52
C THR A 37 -2.97 0.06 -13.03
N ARG A 38 -3.23 1.17 -12.32
CA ARG A 38 -4.57 1.54 -11.85
C ARG A 38 -5.65 1.57 -12.94
N SER A 39 -5.29 1.90 -14.18
CA SER A 39 -6.23 2.06 -15.29
C SER A 39 -6.27 0.87 -16.25
N LEU A 40 -5.48 -0.15 -15.99
CA LEU A 40 -5.38 -1.33 -16.86
C LEU A 40 -6.40 -2.40 -16.46
N ALA A 41 -6.86 -3.14 -17.46
CA ALA A 41 -7.56 -4.40 -17.20
C ALA A 41 -6.64 -5.35 -16.42
N THR A 42 -7.21 -6.15 -15.51
CA THR A 42 -6.43 -6.98 -14.58
C THR A 42 -5.45 -7.93 -15.30
N ASN A 43 -5.82 -8.48 -16.46
CA ASN A 43 -4.92 -9.33 -17.23
C ASN A 43 -3.70 -8.58 -17.79
N GLU A 44 -3.91 -7.41 -18.38
CA GLU A 44 -2.82 -6.55 -18.89
C GLU A 44 -1.91 -6.08 -17.75
N MET A 45 -2.52 -5.70 -16.62
CA MET A 45 -1.82 -5.31 -15.41
C MET A 45 -0.93 -6.46 -14.90
N LYS A 46 -1.46 -7.70 -14.90
CA LYS A 46 -0.74 -8.88 -14.44
C LYS A 46 0.54 -9.10 -15.23
N GLU A 47 0.46 -9.11 -16.57
CA GLU A 47 1.63 -9.30 -17.44
C GLU A 47 2.72 -8.25 -17.20
N GLY A 48 2.32 -6.97 -17.08
CA GLY A 48 3.25 -5.88 -16.78
C GLY A 48 3.91 -6.04 -15.41
N LEU A 49 3.12 -6.30 -14.36
CA LEU A 49 3.64 -6.45 -13.00
C LEU A 49 4.51 -7.70 -12.83
N GLU A 50 4.19 -8.82 -13.49
CA GLU A 50 5.05 -10.01 -13.45
C GLU A 50 6.46 -9.69 -13.97
N LYS A 51 6.56 -8.94 -15.07
CA LYS A 51 7.83 -8.49 -15.62
C LYS A 51 8.56 -7.55 -14.66
N ASP A 52 7.89 -6.49 -14.21
CA ASP A 52 8.49 -5.45 -13.38
C ASP A 52 8.92 -6.02 -12.02
N PHE A 53 8.08 -6.82 -11.37
CA PHE A 53 8.40 -7.45 -10.08
C PHE A 53 9.53 -8.47 -10.20
N ALA A 54 9.59 -9.23 -11.30
CA ALA A 54 10.71 -10.12 -11.55
C ALA A 54 12.03 -9.35 -11.68
N GLN A 55 12.05 -8.24 -12.40
CA GLN A 55 13.23 -7.36 -12.50
C GLN A 55 13.57 -6.73 -11.14
N LEU A 56 12.58 -6.19 -10.42
CA LEU A 56 12.78 -5.60 -9.09
C LEU A 56 13.28 -6.63 -8.07
N SER A 57 12.94 -7.91 -8.22
CA SER A 57 13.39 -8.96 -7.32
C SER A 57 14.91 -9.18 -7.34
N ALA A 58 15.58 -8.77 -8.42
CA ALA A 58 17.03 -8.85 -8.54
C ALA A 58 17.80 -7.82 -7.68
N PHE A 59 17.10 -6.77 -7.20
CA PHE A 59 17.69 -5.78 -6.30
C PHE A 59 17.62 -6.28 -4.86
N GLN A 60 18.68 -6.01 -4.09
CA GLN A 60 18.73 -6.34 -2.66
C GLN A 60 18.17 -5.19 -1.83
N THR A 61 16.85 -5.01 -1.88
CA THR A 61 16.13 -4.03 -1.08
C THR A 61 15.43 -4.70 0.09
N SER A 62 15.33 -4.02 1.22
CA SER A 62 14.61 -4.52 2.40
C SER A 62 13.10 -4.46 2.19
N ILE A 63 12.62 -3.37 1.59
CA ILE A 63 11.19 -3.13 1.34
C ILE A 63 10.95 -2.90 -0.15
N ILE A 64 9.95 -3.55 -0.68
CA ILE A 64 9.34 -3.26 -1.98
C ILE A 64 7.93 -2.77 -1.72
N HIS A 65 7.64 -1.54 -2.11
CA HIS A 65 6.35 -0.91 -1.87
C HIS A 65 5.55 -0.75 -3.17
N TYR A 66 4.37 -1.36 -3.23
CA TYR A 66 3.42 -1.13 -4.31
C TYR A 66 2.51 0.05 -3.94
N LYS A 67 2.82 1.22 -4.51
CA LYS A 67 2.08 2.46 -4.28
C LYS A 67 0.74 2.44 -4.99
N VAL A 68 -0.34 2.57 -4.25
CA VAL A 68 -1.71 2.65 -4.76
C VAL A 68 -2.27 4.08 -4.64
N CYS A 69 -3.40 4.33 -5.28
CA CYS A 69 -4.15 5.57 -5.05
C CYS A 69 -4.61 5.65 -3.59
N SER A 70 -4.59 6.84 -3.00
CA SER A 70 -5.00 7.05 -1.61
C SER A 70 -6.49 6.80 -1.34
N THR A 71 -7.26 6.52 -2.37
CA THR A 71 -8.66 6.11 -2.33
C THR A 71 -8.87 4.65 -2.73
N PHE A 72 -7.78 3.88 -2.85
CA PHE A 72 -7.80 2.44 -3.18
C PHE A 72 -8.63 2.11 -4.44
N ASP A 73 -8.62 3.03 -5.43
CA ASP A 73 -9.33 2.88 -6.69
C ASP A 73 -8.93 1.59 -7.40
N SER A 74 -9.76 0.59 -7.31
CA SER A 74 -9.50 -0.76 -7.83
C SER A 74 -10.77 -1.60 -7.88
N SER A 75 -10.75 -2.63 -8.70
CA SER A 75 -11.80 -3.64 -8.76
C SER A 75 -11.20 -4.99 -9.19
N PRO A 76 -11.93 -6.09 -9.14
CA PRO A 76 -11.45 -7.37 -9.70
C PRO A 76 -11.08 -7.28 -11.18
N ALA A 77 -11.71 -6.37 -11.94
CA ALA A 77 -11.53 -6.25 -13.40
C ALA A 77 -10.51 -5.18 -13.82
N ILE A 78 -10.36 -4.10 -13.05
CA ILE A 78 -9.51 -2.96 -13.40
C ILE A 78 -8.68 -2.53 -12.21
N GLY A 79 -7.37 -2.41 -12.41
CA GLY A 79 -6.43 -1.91 -11.40
C GLY A 79 -6.36 -2.76 -10.13
N SER A 80 -6.55 -4.08 -10.24
CA SER A 80 -6.73 -4.97 -9.09
C SER A 80 -5.53 -4.94 -8.13
N ILE A 81 -5.75 -4.32 -6.96
CA ILE A 81 -4.77 -4.29 -5.87
C ILE A 81 -4.57 -5.69 -5.30
N GLY A 82 -5.64 -6.50 -5.20
CA GLY A 82 -5.55 -7.89 -4.74
C GLY A 82 -4.67 -8.75 -5.65
N MET A 83 -4.78 -8.61 -6.97
CA MET A 83 -3.90 -9.30 -7.91
C MET A 83 -2.43 -8.85 -7.76
N ALA A 84 -2.17 -7.55 -7.58
CA ALA A 84 -0.82 -7.06 -7.30
C ALA A 84 -0.28 -7.62 -5.98
N MET A 85 -1.14 -7.75 -4.96
CA MET A 85 -0.83 -8.38 -3.68
C MET A 85 -0.40 -9.84 -3.86
N ASP A 86 -1.15 -10.62 -4.63
CA ASP A 86 -0.86 -12.03 -4.88
C ASP A 86 0.48 -12.21 -5.60
N LEU A 87 0.74 -11.42 -6.63
CA LEU A 87 1.99 -11.44 -7.36
C LEU A 87 3.18 -11.01 -6.50
N GLY A 88 3.04 -9.89 -5.79
CA GLY A 88 4.08 -9.35 -4.93
C GLY A 88 4.44 -10.32 -3.80
N ALA A 89 3.44 -10.85 -3.09
CA ALA A 89 3.64 -11.84 -2.03
C ALA A 89 4.42 -13.06 -2.54
N LYS A 90 4.05 -13.56 -3.71
CA LYS A 90 4.69 -14.73 -4.34
C LYS A 90 6.14 -14.45 -4.77
N ILE A 91 6.37 -13.36 -5.52
CA ILE A 91 7.67 -13.06 -6.11
C ILE A 91 8.69 -12.65 -5.03
N PHE A 92 8.26 -11.82 -4.08
CA PHE A 92 9.14 -11.32 -3.01
C PHE A 92 9.13 -12.22 -1.77
N LYS A 93 8.36 -13.32 -1.78
CA LYS A 93 8.27 -14.32 -0.69
C LYS A 93 7.86 -13.69 0.64
N THR A 94 6.90 -12.79 0.59
CA THR A 94 6.35 -12.12 1.77
C THR A 94 5.13 -12.90 2.28
N PRO A 95 5.21 -13.58 3.43
CA PRO A 95 4.10 -14.41 3.93
C PRO A 95 2.91 -13.60 4.41
N LEU A 96 3.14 -12.41 4.96
CA LEU A 96 2.13 -11.46 5.41
C LEU A 96 2.37 -10.11 4.77
N VAL A 97 1.45 -9.65 3.93
CA VAL A 97 1.55 -8.37 3.21
C VAL A 97 0.93 -7.24 4.03
N PRO A 98 1.72 -6.28 4.53
CA PRO A 98 1.18 -5.08 5.16
C PRO A 98 0.51 -4.17 4.12
N VAL A 99 -0.71 -3.71 4.44
CA VAL A 99 -1.49 -2.77 3.64
C VAL A 99 -1.73 -1.53 4.46
N LEU A 100 -1.07 -0.42 4.13
CA LEU A 100 -1.25 0.85 4.81
C LEU A 100 -2.53 1.53 4.30
N GLY A 101 -3.57 1.54 5.14
CA GLY A 101 -4.89 2.04 4.79
C GLY A 101 -5.01 3.57 4.80
N GLY A 102 -4.32 4.24 5.72
CA GLY A 102 -4.44 5.68 5.94
C GLY A 102 -3.21 6.49 5.51
N MET A 103 -3.46 7.76 5.14
CA MET A 103 -2.43 8.79 4.93
C MET A 103 -2.95 10.12 5.47
N PRO A 104 -2.90 10.34 6.79
CA PRO A 104 -3.48 11.52 7.46
C PRO A 104 -2.99 12.86 6.89
N LEU A 105 -1.72 12.91 6.46
CA LEU A 105 -1.09 14.10 5.85
C LEU A 105 -1.88 14.67 4.65
N ILE A 106 -2.61 13.80 3.95
CA ILE A 106 -3.44 14.20 2.80
C ILE A 106 -4.94 14.00 3.07
N GLY A 107 -5.33 13.88 4.34
CA GLY A 107 -6.73 13.73 4.75
C GLY A 107 -7.35 12.38 4.39
N ARG A 108 -6.58 11.30 4.46
CA ARG A 108 -7.04 9.92 4.34
C ARG A 108 -6.82 9.22 5.67
N TYR A 109 -7.89 8.72 6.25
CA TYR A 109 -7.87 8.12 7.58
C TYR A 109 -8.42 6.70 7.48
N CYS A 110 -7.71 5.73 8.04
CA CYS A 110 -8.20 4.36 8.16
C CYS A 110 -8.46 4.08 9.63
N VAL A 111 -9.68 3.69 9.96
CA VAL A 111 -10.13 3.42 11.32
C VAL A 111 -11.03 2.18 11.32
N PHE A 112 -10.66 1.16 12.09
CA PHE A 112 -11.29 -0.17 12.06
C PHE A 112 -11.41 -0.72 10.64
N SER A 113 -10.30 -0.59 9.88
CA SER A 113 -10.17 -0.96 8.47
C SER A 113 -11.04 -0.13 7.50
N ASN A 114 -11.87 0.77 7.98
CA ASN A 114 -12.68 1.63 7.11
C ASN A 114 -11.91 2.89 6.71
N LEU A 115 -11.87 3.14 5.40
CA LEU A 115 -11.22 4.33 4.85
C LEU A 115 -12.18 5.51 4.83
N PHE A 116 -11.70 6.62 5.40
CA PHE A 116 -12.37 7.92 5.39
C PHE A 116 -11.54 8.92 4.60
N VAL A 117 -12.20 9.71 3.77
CA VAL A 117 -11.56 10.62 2.83
C VAL A 117 -12.10 12.03 3.00
N ARG A 118 -11.18 12.98 3.17
CA ARG A 118 -11.51 14.40 3.19
C ARG A 118 -11.80 14.88 1.77
N MET A 119 -12.90 15.59 1.60
CA MET A 119 -13.29 16.18 0.33
C MET A 119 -12.46 17.43 0.03
N GLY A 120 -12.09 17.62 -1.24
CA GLY A 120 -11.35 18.79 -1.71
C GLY A 120 -9.84 18.72 -1.46
N ILE A 121 -9.19 19.87 -1.64
CA ILE A 121 -7.75 20.06 -1.44
C ILE A 121 -7.53 20.80 -0.11
N GLY A 122 -6.58 20.35 0.69
CA GLY A 122 -6.26 20.96 1.98
C GLY A 122 -7.02 20.35 3.15
N THR A 123 -7.19 21.13 4.24
CA THR A 123 -7.67 20.65 5.54
C THR A 123 -9.12 21.01 5.88
N SER A 124 -9.82 21.72 5.01
CA SER A 124 -11.11 22.34 5.32
C SER A 124 -12.35 21.57 4.83
N GLY A 125 -12.20 20.52 4.04
CA GLY A 125 -13.33 19.75 3.50
C GLY A 125 -13.93 18.78 4.52
N ALA A 126 -15.21 18.42 4.34
CA ALA A 126 -15.86 17.37 5.12
C ALA A 126 -15.20 16.02 4.91
N ILE A 127 -15.14 15.21 5.96
CA ILE A 127 -14.64 13.83 5.90
C ILE A 127 -15.83 12.91 5.67
N HIS A 128 -15.72 12.04 4.70
CA HIS A 128 -16.73 11.03 4.37
C HIS A 128 -16.11 9.64 4.44
N ARG A 129 -16.87 8.67 4.89
CA ARG A 129 -16.52 7.26 4.65
C ARG A 129 -16.45 7.04 3.14
N LEU A 130 -15.47 6.27 2.65
CA LEU A 130 -15.13 6.20 1.23
C LEU A 130 -16.34 5.84 0.34
N ASP A 131 -17.13 4.87 0.74
CA ASP A 131 -18.33 4.41 0.02
C ASP A 131 -19.50 5.43 0.02
N ARG A 132 -19.39 6.46 0.87
CA ARG A 132 -20.34 7.58 0.97
C ARG A 132 -19.75 8.90 0.46
N HIS A 133 -18.51 8.88 -0.01
CA HIS A 133 -17.86 10.07 -0.52
C HIS A 133 -18.52 10.51 -1.83
N PRO A 134 -18.95 11.78 -1.97
CA PRO A 134 -19.76 12.25 -3.11
C PRO A 134 -19.17 11.96 -4.49
N SER A 135 -17.84 12.03 -4.63
CA SER A 135 -17.15 11.76 -5.89
C SER A 135 -16.74 10.29 -6.01
N MET A 136 -16.22 9.67 -4.93
CA MET A 136 -15.67 8.33 -5.03
C MET A 136 -16.72 7.23 -5.16
N SER A 137 -17.88 7.39 -4.51
CA SER A 137 -19.02 6.47 -4.70
C SER A 137 -19.59 6.49 -6.13
N LYS A 138 -19.23 7.51 -6.90
CA LYS A 138 -19.65 7.70 -8.31
C LYS A 138 -18.44 7.74 -9.26
N HIS A 139 -17.30 7.18 -8.85
CA HIS A 139 -16.13 7.18 -9.72
C HIS A 139 -16.44 6.42 -11.01
N PRO A 140 -16.11 7.00 -12.21
CA PRO A 140 -16.62 6.48 -13.48
C PRO A 140 -16.09 5.09 -13.85
N VAL A 141 -14.96 4.67 -13.32
CA VAL A 141 -14.30 3.41 -13.65
C VAL A 141 -14.37 2.41 -12.48
N THR A 142 -14.04 2.88 -11.28
CA THR A 142 -13.97 2.07 -10.05
C THR A 142 -14.74 2.77 -8.93
N PRO A 143 -16.08 2.75 -8.94
CA PRO A 143 -16.88 3.34 -7.87
C PRO A 143 -16.56 2.63 -6.55
N SER A 144 -16.39 3.43 -5.48
CA SER A 144 -16.14 2.90 -4.15
C SER A 144 -17.45 2.48 -3.50
N GLU A 145 -17.71 1.18 -3.46
CA GLU A 145 -18.92 0.58 -2.89
C GLU A 145 -18.70 0.07 -1.47
N GLU A 146 -17.44 -0.06 -1.06
CA GLU A 146 -17.03 -0.60 0.23
C GLU A 146 -15.88 0.22 0.80
N ALA A 147 -16.00 0.60 2.06
CA ALA A 147 -14.98 1.36 2.79
C ALA A 147 -14.09 0.50 3.67
N ASP A 148 -14.56 -0.68 4.10
CA ASP A 148 -13.71 -1.66 4.77
C ASP A 148 -12.73 -2.26 3.76
N LEU A 149 -11.45 -1.92 3.91
CA LEU A 149 -10.40 -2.32 2.99
C LEU A 149 -10.20 -3.85 2.95
N ARG A 150 -10.51 -4.56 4.04
CA ARG A 150 -10.44 -6.03 4.06
C ARG A 150 -11.48 -6.62 3.11
N LEU A 151 -12.71 -6.09 3.16
CA LEU A 151 -13.81 -6.53 2.30
C LEU A 151 -13.61 -6.06 0.86
N HIS A 152 -13.13 -4.82 0.66
CA HIS A 152 -12.83 -4.28 -0.65
C HIS A 152 -11.76 -5.11 -1.38
N LEU A 153 -10.64 -5.39 -0.70
CA LEU A 153 -9.53 -6.18 -1.25
C LEU A 153 -9.89 -7.66 -1.33
N GLY A 154 -10.65 -8.19 -0.39
CA GLY A 154 -11.12 -9.57 -0.40
C GLY A 154 -11.99 -9.95 -1.61
N ARG A 155 -12.55 -8.97 -2.33
CA ARG A 155 -13.21 -9.19 -3.64
C ARG A 155 -12.20 -9.40 -4.78
N GLN A 156 -10.90 -9.15 -4.55
CA GLN A 156 -9.85 -9.09 -5.57
C GLN A 156 -8.75 -10.15 -5.36
N THR A 157 -8.76 -10.84 -4.23
CA THR A 157 -7.82 -11.91 -3.87
C THR A 157 -8.52 -12.96 -3.01
N ASN A 158 -7.96 -14.16 -2.97
CA ASN A 158 -8.40 -15.22 -2.06
C ASN A 158 -7.64 -15.22 -0.72
N LYS A 159 -6.70 -14.29 -0.51
CA LYS A 159 -5.95 -14.17 0.73
C LYS A 159 -6.84 -13.80 1.90
N ARG A 160 -6.58 -14.37 3.06
CA ARG A 160 -7.17 -13.90 4.31
C ARG A 160 -6.51 -12.59 4.72
N ILE A 161 -7.35 -11.59 4.95
CA ILE A 161 -6.92 -10.22 5.26
C ILE A 161 -7.38 -9.89 6.68
N GLY A 162 -6.43 -9.82 7.59
CA GLY A 162 -6.64 -9.36 8.95
C GLY A 162 -6.52 -7.84 9.09
N ALA A 163 -6.56 -7.37 10.32
CA ALA A 163 -6.35 -5.95 10.65
C ALA A 163 -5.56 -5.78 11.94
N ILE A 164 -4.69 -4.80 11.95
CA ILE A 164 -4.16 -4.15 13.13
C ILE A 164 -4.82 -2.78 13.17
N ASP A 165 -5.91 -2.71 13.92
CA ASP A 165 -6.75 -1.52 13.97
C ASP A 165 -6.22 -0.49 15.00
N ILE A 166 -6.91 0.65 15.06
CA ILE A 166 -6.50 1.78 15.89
C ILE A 166 -6.47 1.43 17.39
N ASP A 167 -7.28 0.48 17.84
CA ASP A 167 -7.28 0.01 19.23
C ASP A 167 -6.05 -0.85 19.51
N HIS A 168 -5.74 -1.79 18.63
CA HIS A 168 -4.51 -2.59 18.69
C HIS A 168 -3.25 -1.74 18.69
N MET A 169 -3.26 -0.60 17.97
CA MET A 169 -2.12 0.33 17.91
C MET A 169 -1.88 1.11 19.21
N GLN A 170 -2.77 1.04 20.20
CA GLN A 170 -2.50 1.56 21.54
C GLN A 170 -1.54 0.66 22.33
N HIS A 171 -1.37 -0.61 21.92
CA HIS A 171 -0.43 -1.54 22.50
C HIS A 171 0.96 -1.45 21.85
N PRO A 172 2.02 -1.94 22.50
CA PRO A 172 3.34 -2.03 21.91
C PRO A 172 3.31 -2.80 20.58
N SER A 173 4.10 -2.37 19.60
CA SER A 173 4.12 -3.01 18.26
C SER A 173 4.59 -4.48 18.30
N SER A 174 5.30 -4.89 19.34
CA SER A 174 5.64 -6.31 19.60
C SER A 174 4.41 -7.20 19.72
N ASP A 175 3.29 -6.64 20.17
CA ASP A 175 2.08 -7.38 20.51
C ASP A 175 1.08 -7.40 19.33
N TRP A 176 1.27 -6.60 18.32
CA TRP A 176 0.31 -6.45 17.21
C TRP A 176 0.00 -7.77 16.50
N MET A 177 0.99 -8.63 16.34
CA MET A 177 0.79 -9.94 15.70
C MET A 177 -0.06 -10.90 16.53
N MET A 178 -0.19 -10.70 17.86
CA MET A 178 -1.01 -11.53 18.71
C MET A 178 -2.52 -11.29 18.54
N HIS A 179 -2.87 -10.18 17.90
CA HIS A 179 -4.26 -9.83 17.59
C HIS A 179 -4.76 -10.45 16.28
N LEU A 180 -3.87 -11.13 15.54
CA LEU A 180 -4.21 -11.87 14.32
C LEU A 180 -4.57 -13.33 14.66
N GLU A 181 -5.42 -13.94 13.84
CA GLU A 181 -5.81 -15.35 14.01
C GLU A 181 -4.69 -16.33 13.61
N GLY A 182 -3.67 -15.85 12.89
CA GLY A 182 -2.44 -16.58 12.59
C GLY A 182 -2.40 -17.25 11.21
N ASP A 183 -3.45 -17.15 10.43
CA ASP A 183 -3.51 -17.63 9.05
C ASP A 183 -3.78 -16.52 8.03
N GLU A 184 -3.66 -15.27 8.46
CA GLU A 184 -3.71 -14.12 7.56
C GLU A 184 -2.48 -14.06 6.67
N GLU A 185 -2.71 -13.72 5.41
CA GLU A 185 -1.68 -13.51 4.40
C GLU A 185 -1.50 -12.03 4.04
N ALA A 186 -2.40 -11.18 4.50
CA ALA A 186 -2.31 -9.72 4.43
C ALA A 186 -2.91 -9.10 5.68
N VAL A 187 -2.48 -7.89 6.02
CA VAL A 187 -2.98 -7.17 7.17
C VAL A 187 -3.17 -5.68 6.84
N VAL A 188 -4.37 -5.18 7.04
CA VAL A 188 -4.66 -3.74 6.97
C VAL A 188 -4.17 -3.09 8.25
N LEU A 189 -3.37 -2.05 8.09
CA LEU A 189 -2.87 -1.23 9.17
C LEU A 189 -3.66 0.08 9.18
N ASP A 190 -4.35 0.34 10.27
CA ASP A 190 -5.05 1.60 10.46
C ASP A 190 -4.05 2.77 10.62
N ALA A 191 -4.45 3.94 10.19
CA ALA A 191 -3.71 5.16 10.48
C ALA A 191 -4.67 6.35 10.48
N MET A 192 -4.75 7.05 11.60
CA MET A 192 -5.56 8.24 11.80
C MET A 192 -4.69 9.49 12.03
N THR A 193 -3.49 9.31 12.54
CA THR A 193 -2.55 10.38 12.90
C THR A 193 -1.17 10.14 12.28
N GLU A 194 -0.32 11.16 12.29
CA GLU A 194 1.09 11.01 11.90
C GLU A 194 1.85 10.10 12.87
N GLU A 195 1.46 10.10 14.16
CA GLU A 195 2.06 9.22 15.16
C GLU A 195 1.81 7.73 14.82
N ASP A 196 0.62 7.40 14.29
CA ASP A 196 0.32 6.04 13.84
C ASP A 196 1.25 5.65 12.68
N LEU A 197 1.50 6.56 11.73
CA LEU A 197 2.45 6.32 10.64
C LEU A 197 3.88 6.06 11.13
N LEU A 198 4.32 6.78 12.18
CA LEU A 198 5.63 6.57 12.79
C LEU A 198 5.73 5.19 13.46
N LYS A 199 4.68 4.78 14.20
CA LYS A 199 4.61 3.44 14.80
C LYS A 199 4.65 2.34 13.73
N ILE A 200 3.86 2.50 12.66
CA ILE A 200 3.85 1.57 11.52
C ILE A 200 5.23 1.52 10.86
N GLY A 201 5.84 2.67 10.61
CA GLY A 201 7.17 2.76 10.02
C GLY A 201 8.23 2.01 10.84
N ALA A 202 8.25 2.20 12.16
CA ALA A 202 9.15 1.49 13.07
C ALA A 202 8.90 -0.02 13.06
N TRP A 203 7.64 -0.45 13.05
CA TRP A 203 7.27 -1.87 12.98
C TRP A 203 7.69 -2.52 11.65
N LEU A 204 7.54 -1.80 10.53
CA LEU A 204 7.99 -2.27 9.21
C LEU A 204 9.52 -2.36 9.13
N ASP A 205 10.23 -1.36 9.68
CA ASP A 205 11.70 -1.32 9.69
C ASP A 205 12.28 -2.51 10.48
N GLU A 206 11.78 -2.75 11.68
CA GLU A 206 12.18 -3.89 12.50
C GLU A 206 11.99 -5.23 11.76
N ARG A 207 10.85 -5.43 11.13
CA ARG A 207 10.54 -6.67 10.40
C ARG A 207 11.34 -6.82 9.11
N SER A 208 11.56 -5.72 8.39
CA SER A 208 12.32 -5.72 7.15
C SER A 208 13.80 -5.99 7.35
N SER A 209 14.32 -5.77 8.57
CA SER A 209 15.68 -6.12 8.96
C SER A 209 15.92 -7.64 8.99
N ASN A 210 14.88 -8.44 9.20
CA ASN A 210 14.94 -9.89 9.28
C ASN A 210 14.59 -10.59 7.97
N ALA A 211 13.72 -10.00 7.15
CA ALA A 211 13.28 -10.56 5.88
C ALA A 211 12.80 -9.44 4.95
N ARG A 212 13.05 -9.62 3.65
CA ARG A 212 12.48 -8.73 2.64
C ARG A 212 10.96 -8.67 2.76
N MET A 213 10.41 -7.47 2.64
CA MET A 213 8.97 -7.26 2.71
C MET A 213 8.42 -6.64 1.42
N PHE A 214 7.29 -7.16 0.98
CA PHE A 214 6.42 -6.51 0.01
C PHE A 214 5.27 -5.84 0.76
N THR A 215 5.05 -4.56 0.53
CA THR A 215 4.04 -3.75 1.21
C THR A 215 3.15 -3.02 0.19
N ILE A 216 1.94 -2.67 0.58
CA ILE A 216 0.98 -1.93 -0.25
C ILE A 216 0.51 -0.70 0.52
N GLY A 217 0.33 0.42 -0.17
CA GLY A 217 -0.21 1.63 0.45
C GLY A 217 -0.15 2.86 -0.43
N SER A 218 -0.56 3.96 0.14
CA SER A 218 -0.63 5.26 -0.56
C SER A 218 0.61 6.11 -0.33
#